data_25c7fec500587a0d3bcb0f31f78a62a6
#
_entry.id   25c7fec500587a0d3bcb0f31f78a62a6
#
_cell.length_a   1.000
_cell.length_b   1.000
_cell.length_c   1.000
_cell.angle_alpha   90.00
_cell.angle_beta   90.00
_cell.angle_gamma   90.00
#
_symmetry.space_group_name_H-M   'P 1'
#
loop_
_entity.id
_entity.type
_entity.pdbx_description
1 polymer ?
#
loop_
_entity_poly.entity_id
_entity_poly.type
_entity_poly.pdbx_seq_one_letter_code
_entity_poly.pdbx_strand_id
1 'polypeptide(L)'
;MVHFFRLSNQHLQHIEPSKISNMADEKDSLVGSTVRSASYNVILQVTFRILTFVMNGILLRYTTKDMIGIVNVRLMLLNQTIVFVAREAFRKACLSRTSEKNWPQVINLLWCVFPIGVALSVVLGYVWLFYLEAPDPGKIPNYPLAVVVFAACGSVELLSEQLWVVAQAFVFLRLKVTIEGIANFAKCVITLFLVMFVSDLGIISFCLAQMAFSTLSMLLYYIYFLYLIQRSPKDKGSVEFDFPLKTVRDFFPHPIRGKSFISWGLANLTWSFFKQSFLKKILTEGERYIMTLFKVLTFSQQGIYDVINNLGSLVARCVFMPIEESYYTFFAHTLVRGSSADQQAEKSAKTASETLEVVLKFVVLVGMTFLVFGYSYSFLLLDIYGGSTLSSGEGASWYLTVLGSVGFVIANCLNMLLRIYHSVKFIHNYFKSTPNRKPLHGLIPSHLVIAGFVVSWLVTTTSETRLCCNHGWHYRILHIAIGGVCLLIVAGFVFIKEKMLVNFVLQHWFGIRKKKEE
;
A
#
# COMPACT_ATOMS: atom_id res chain seq x y z
N MET A 1 -6.62 22.00 -11.80
CA MET A 1 -7.71 21.19 -11.26
C MET A 1 -8.77 20.84 -12.31
N VAL A 2 -9.45 21.81 -12.92
CA VAL A 2 -10.48 21.55 -13.95
C VAL A 2 -9.95 20.76 -15.16
N HIS A 3 -8.75 21.04 -15.63
CA HIS A 3 -8.11 20.32 -16.74
C HIS A 3 -7.73 18.88 -16.37
N PHE A 4 -7.38 18.62 -15.11
CA PHE A 4 -7.05 17.31 -14.57
C PHE A 4 -8.29 16.40 -14.46
N PHE A 5 -9.42 16.96 -14.01
CA PHE A 5 -10.71 16.24 -14.00
C PHE A 5 -11.26 15.97 -15.41
N ARG A 6 -10.90 16.79 -16.40
CA ARG A 6 -11.30 16.61 -17.80
C ARG A 6 -10.68 15.37 -18.44
N LEU A 7 -9.44 15.05 -18.10
CA LEU A 7 -8.73 13.84 -18.57
C LEU A 7 -9.27 12.54 -17.97
N SER A 8 -9.81 12.59 -16.74
CA SER A 8 -10.43 11.43 -16.10
C SER A 8 -11.73 10.99 -16.77
N ASN A 9 -12.46 11.92 -17.41
CA ASN A 9 -13.78 11.66 -18.01
C ASN A 9 -13.74 11.28 -19.50
N GLN A 10 -12.63 11.45 -20.22
CA GLN A 10 -12.57 11.10 -21.65
C GLN A 10 -12.64 9.58 -21.90
N HIS A 11 -12.44 8.74 -20.88
CA HIS A 11 -12.53 7.28 -21.01
C HIS A 11 -13.94 6.69 -20.72
N LEU A 12 -14.92 7.50 -20.31
CA LEU A 12 -16.31 7.03 -20.12
C LEU A 12 -17.15 7.05 -21.42
N GLN A 13 -16.61 7.58 -22.51
CA GLN A 13 -17.36 7.79 -23.77
C GLN A 13 -17.31 6.64 -24.79
N HIS A 14 -16.63 5.51 -24.52
CA HIS A 14 -16.53 4.42 -25.47
C HIS A 14 -16.94 3.07 -24.91
N ILE A 15 -18.23 2.91 -24.59
CA ILE A 15 -18.85 1.58 -24.53
C ILE A 15 -20.22 1.70 -25.16
N GLU A 16 -20.27 1.52 -26.47
CA GLU A 16 -21.51 1.33 -27.21
C GLU A 16 -21.85 -0.17 -27.34
N PRO A 17 -23.06 -0.60 -27.04
CA PRO A 17 -23.48 -1.99 -27.21
C PRO A 17 -24.17 -2.18 -28.57
N SER A 18 -23.42 -2.22 -29.66
CA SER A 18 -23.95 -2.74 -30.91
C SER A 18 -22.82 -3.19 -31.85
N LYS A 19 -22.45 -4.48 -31.83
CA LYS A 19 -22.02 -5.28 -33.00
C LYS A 19 -21.32 -6.57 -32.55
N ILE A 20 -22.05 -7.64 -32.58
CA ILE A 20 -21.62 -9.00 -32.20
C ILE A 20 -20.66 -9.66 -33.21
N SER A 21 -20.23 -8.99 -34.27
CA SER A 21 -19.38 -9.59 -35.32
C SER A 21 -17.88 -9.27 -35.27
N ASN A 22 -17.40 -8.41 -34.36
CA ASN A 22 -15.96 -8.07 -34.25
C ASN A 22 -15.40 -8.33 -32.85
N MET A 23 -15.85 -9.40 -32.19
CA MET A 23 -15.56 -9.68 -30.77
C MET A 23 -14.09 -10.01 -30.45
N ALA A 24 -13.24 -10.27 -31.40
CA ALA A 24 -11.82 -10.57 -31.16
C ALA A 24 -10.99 -9.27 -31.07
N ASP A 25 -11.16 -8.35 -32.01
CA ASP A 25 -10.41 -7.09 -32.04
C ASP A 25 -10.87 -6.11 -30.97
N GLU A 26 -12.18 -6.13 -30.62
CA GLU A 26 -12.74 -5.31 -29.56
C GLU A 26 -12.31 -5.77 -28.16
N LYS A 27 -12.15 -7.09 -27.93
CA LYS A 27 -11.57 -7.63 -26.69
C LYS A 27 -10.10 -7.22 -26.53
N ASP A 28 -9.31 -7.25 -27.57
CA ASP A 28 -7.90 -6.85 -27.53
C ASP A 28 -7.75 -5.35 -27.29
N SER A 29 -8.63 -4.51 -27.86
CA SER A 29 -8.66 -3.06 -27.60
C SER A 29 -9.14 -2.73 -26.19
N LEU A 30 -10.13 -3.46 -25.66
CA LEU A 30 -10.64 -3.30 -24.29
C LEU A 30 -9.62 -3.74 -23.25
N VAL A 31 -8.95 -4.87 -23.48
CA VAL A 31 -7.84 -5.36 -22.65
C VAL A 31 -6.68 -4.37 -22.70
N GLY A 32 -6.30 -3.87 -23.88
CA GLY A 32 -5.25 -2.87 -24.05
C GLY A 32 -5.54 -1.55 -23.31
N SER A 33 -6.78 -1.05 -23.37
CA SER A 33 -7.20 0.16 -22.65
C SER A 33 -7.22 -0.02 -21.13
N THR A 34 -7.66 -1.20 -20.66
CA THR A 34 -7.70 -1.56 -19.24
C THR A 34 -6.29 -1.71 -18.68
N VAL A 35 -5.39 -2.38 -19.40
CA VAL A 35 -3.96 -2.53 -19.02
C VAL A 35 -3.27 -1.16 -18.98
N ARG A 36 -3.50 -0.30 -19.98
CA ARG A 36 -2.95 1.06 -20.02
C ARG A 36 -3.45 1.92 -18.85
N SER A 37 -4.72 1.78 -18.50
CA SER A 37 -5.32 2.47 -17.35
C SER A 37 -4.74 1.98 -16.02
N ALA A 38 -4.55 0.67 -15.86
CA ALA A 38 -3.94 0.07 -14.69
C ALA A 38 -2.47 0.50 -14.54
N SER A 39 -1.69 0.48 -15.63
CA SER A 39 -0.30 0.91 -15.65
C SER A 39 -0.15 2.39 -15.25
N TYR A 40 -1.00 3.28 -15.74
CA TYR A 40 -1.01 4.68 -15.35
C TYR A 40 -1.28 4.86 -13.84
N ASN A 41 -2.23 4.11 -13.28
CA ASN A 41 -2.53 4.16 -11.84
C ASN A 41 -1.33 3.70 -11.00
N VAL A 42 -0.64 2.65 -11.42
CA VAL A 42 0.58 2.16 -10.75
C VAL A 42 1.68 3.22 -10.79
N ILE A 43 1.95 3.81 -11.95
CA ILE A 43 2.96 4.87 -12.10
C ILE A 43 2.63 6.07 -11.19
N LEU A 44 1.37 6.50 -11.19
CA LEU A 44 0.91 7.61 -10.35
C LEU A 44 1.09 7.31 -8.86
N GLN A 45 0.73 6.09 -8.42
CA GLN A 45 0.94 5.66 -7.03
C GLN A 45 2.42 5.65 -6.65
N VAL A 46 3.27 5.09 -7.51
CA VAL A 46 4.73 5.04 -7.28
C VAL A 46 5.31 6.45 -7.20
N THR A 47 4.89 7.35 -8.11
CA THR A 47 5.34 8.74 -8.11
C THR A 47 5.00 9.46 -6.80
N PHE A 48 3.74 9.36 -6.33
CA PHE A 48 3.36 9.95 -5.04
C PHE A 48 4.12 9.33 -3.86
N ARG A 49 4.40 8.04 -3.89
CA ARG A 49 5.17 7.36 -2.83
C ARG A 49 6.63 7.82 -2.80
N ILE A 50 7.27 7.94 -3.95
CA ILE A 50 8.65 8.47 -4.02
C ILE A 50 8.69 9.91 -3.51
N LEU A 51 7.75 10.74 -3.94
CA LEU A 51 7.69 12.14 -3.54
C LEU A 51 7.49 12.28 -2.01
N THR A 52 6.52 11.56 -1.44
CA THR A 52 6.29 11.57 0.01
C THR A 52 7.46 10.96 0.78
N PHE A 53 8.15 9.97 0.21
CA PHE A 53 9.35 9.38 0.80
C PHE A 53 10.47 10.41 0.91
N VAL A 54 10.77 11.14 -0.17
CA VAL A 54 11.80 12.19 -0.16
C VAL A 54 11.46 13.30 0.85
N MET A 55 10.19 13.75 0.87
CA MET A 55 9.74 14.77 1.81
C MET A 55 9.85 14.32 3.27
N ASN A 56 9.51 13.06 3.56
CA ASN A 56 9.69 12.50 4.90
C ASN A 56 11.17 12.41 5.30
N GLY A 57 12.07 12.09 4.35
CA GLY A 57 13.52 12.12 4.59
C GLY A 57 14.04 13.51 4.95
N ILE A 58 13.53 14.56 4.28
CA ILE A 58 13.84 15.95 4.64
C ILE A 58 13.29 16.27 6.05
N LEU A 59 12.03 15.91 6.32
CA LEU A 59 11.38 16.14 7.62
C LEU A 59 12.16 15.53 8.79
N LEU A 60 12.73 14.33 8.62
CA LEU A 60 13.53 13.65 9.63
C LEU A 60 14.76 14.45 10.09
N ARG A 61 15.27 15.35 9.25
CA ARG A 61 16.42 16.20 9.60
C ARG A 61 16.05 17.41 10.47
N TYR A 62 14.77 17.76 10.48
CA TYR A 62 14.25 18.91 11.22
C TYR A 62 13.42 18.51 12.46
N THR A 63 13.23 17.21 12.68
CA THR A 63 12.35 16.71 13.74
C THR A 63 13.11 15.79 14.70
N THR A 64 12.78 15.83 16.00
CA THR A 64 13.39 14.96 17.01
C THR A 64 12.89 13.51 16.87
N LYS A 65 13.72 12.54 17.29
CA LYS A 65 13.36 11.10 17.30
C LYS A 65 12.11 10.83 18.14
N ASP A 66 11.98 11.50 19.28
CA ASP A 66 10.83 11.38 20.19
C ASP A 66 9.54 11.85 19.51
N MET A 67 9.59 12.98 18.80
CA MET A 67 8.45 13.51 18.05
C MET A 67 7.97 12.53 16.97
N ILE A 68 8.91 11.96 16.23
CA ILE A 68 8.62 10.97 15.19
C ILE A 68 7.94 9.74 15.78
N GLY A 69 8.46 9.21 16.91
CA GLY A 69 7.87 8.06 17.61
C GLY A 69 6.45 8.35 18.08
N ILE A 70 6.21 9.51 18.68
CA ILE A 70 4.88 9.88 19.16
C ILE A 70 3.91 10.10 18.00
N VAL A 71 4.29 10.85 16.98
CA VAL A 71 3.39 11.14 15.85
C VAL A 71 3.11 9.89 15.02
N ASN A 72 4.15 9.21 14.55
CA ASN A 72 3.99 8.11 13.61
C ASN A 72 3.52 6.80 14.25
N VAL A 73 4.00 6.49 15.47
CA VAL A 73 3.61 5.25 16.11
C VAL A 73 2.34 5.43 16.93
N ARG A 74 2.26 6.43 17.80
CA ARG A 74 1.13 6.56 18.73
C ARG A 74 -0.07 7.29 18.16
N LEU A 75 0.10 8.52 17.66
CA LEU A 75 -1.03 9.33 17.18
C LEU A 75 -1.60 8.78 15.87
N MET A 76 -0.74 8.35 14.95
CA MET A 76 -1.19 7.70 13.72
C MET A 76 -1.84 6.35 13.98
N LEU A 77 -1.36 5.58 14.96
CA LEU A 77 -2.02 4.32 15.36
C LEU A 77 -3.44 4.57 15.87
N LEU A 78 -3.63 5.59 16.70
CA LEU A 78 -4.96 6.01 17.19
C LEU A 78 -5.89 6.32 16.01
N ASN A 79 -5.50 7.26 15.15
CA ASN A 79 -6.28 7.66 13.98
C ASN A 79 -6.60 6.46 13.07
N GLN A 80 -5.59 5.67 12.69
CA GLN A 80 -5.77 4.50 11.82
C GLN A 80 -6.62 3.41 12.45
N THR A 81 -6.59 3.24 13.78
CA THR A 81 -7.43 2.27 14.48
C THR A 81 -8.88 2.69 14.44
N ILE A 82 -9.19 3.96 14.75
CA ILE A 82 -10.54 4.51 14.67
C ILE A 82 -11.11 4.31 13.27
N VAL A 83 -10.37 4.77 12.26
CA VAL A 83 -10.79 4.73 10.86
C VAL A 83 -10.97 3.30 10.38
N PHE A 84 -10.04 2.39 10.67
CA PHE A 84 -10.12 1.00 10.23
C PHE A 84 -11.28 0.24 10.87
N VAL A 85 -11.42 0.34 12.20
CA VAL A 85 -12.46 -0.40 12.94
C VAL A 85 -13.85 0.08 12.54
N ALA A 86 -14.02 1.39 12.31
CA ALA A 86 -15.30 1.96 11.90
C ALA A 86 -15.73 1.56 10.49
N ARG A 87 -14.81 1.53 9.50
CA ARG A 87 -15.18 1.46 8.07
C ARG A 87 -14.91 0.14 7.35
N GLU A 88 -13.87 -0.63 7.75
CA GLU A 88 -13.37 -1.76 6.94
C GLU A 88 -14.42 -2.85 6.70
N ALA A 89 -15.20 -3.17 7.72
CA ALA A 89 -16.27 -4.17 7.63
C ALA A 89 -17.39 -3.72 6.67
N PHE A 90 -17.78 -2.45 6.74
CA PHE A 90 -18.79 -1.86 5.86
C PHE A 90 -18.32 -1.85 4.41
N ARG A 91 -17.07 -1.47 4.15
CA ARG A 91 -16.47 -1.54 2.81
C ARG A 91 -16.58 -2.92 2.21
N LYS A 92 -16.15 -3.94 2.94
CA LYS A 92 -16.19 -5.34 2.47
C LYS A 92 -17.61 -5.82 2.21
N ALA A 93 -18.54 -5.53 3.11
CA ALA A 93 -19.94 -5.91 2.95
C ALA A 93 -20.58 -5.21 1.75
N CYS A 94 -20.43 -3.90 1.65
CA CYS A 94 -21.04 -3.11 0.59
C CYS A 94 -20.41 -3.33 -0.80
N LEU A 95 -19.14 -3.75 -0.88
CA LEU A 95 -18.47 -4.06 -2.15
C LEU A 95 -18.59 -5.54 -2.56
N SER A 96 -19.06 -6.41 -1.66
CA SER A 96 -19.28 -7.83 -2.01
C SER A 96 -20.31 -7.98 -3.14
N ARG A 97 -20.12 -8.99 -4.00
CA ARG A 97 -21.06 -9.32 -5.08
C ARG A 97 -22.29 -10.05 -4.49
N THR A 98 -23.19 -9.31 -3.92
CA THR A 98 -24.51 -9.80 -3.55
C THR A 98 -25.52 -9.28 -4.57
N SER A 99 -26.56 -10.07 -4.88
CA SER A 99 -27.65 -9.73 -5.82
C SER A 99 -28.17 -8.29 -5.63
N GLU A 100 -28.73 -7.71 -6.66
CA GLU A 100 -29.31 -6.37 -6.80
C GLU A 100 -29.15 -5.43 -5.59
N LYS A 101 -28.15 -4.55 -5.63
CA LYS A 101 -27.87 -3.59 -4.55
C LYS A 101 -28.90 -2.48 -4.56
N ASN A 102 -29.69 -2.39 -3.51
CA ASN A 102 -30.49 -1.21 -3.26
C ASN A 102 -29.60 -0.08 -2.69
N TRP A 103 -29.11 0.80 -3.56
CA TRP A 103 -28.16 1.85 -3.22
C TRP A 103 -28.59 2.76 -2.07
N PRO A 104 -29.87 3.23 -1.98
CA PRO A 104 -30.32 4.00 -0.82
C PRO A 104 -30.12 3.26 0.51
N GLN A 105 -30.39 1.95 0.59
CA GLN A 105 -30.13 1.18 1.80
C GLN A 105 -28.63 1.01 2.10
N VAL A 106 -27.81 0.89 1.06
CA VAL A 106 -26.33 0.84 1.19
C VAL A 106 -25.81 2.16 1.75
N ILE A 107 -26.29 3.29 1.23
CA ILE A 107 -25.87 4.62 1.69
C ILE A 107 -26.31 4.85 3.13
N ASN A 108 -27.56 4.50 3.48
CA ASN A 108 -28.06 4.58 4.87
C ASN A 108 -27.19 3.75 5.83
N LEU A 109 -26.80 2.53 5.44
CA LEU A 109 -25.92 1.69 6.25
C LEU A 109 -24.51 2.31 6.39
N LEU A 110 -23.95 2.88 5.30
CA LEU A 110 -22.63 3.51 5.32
C LEU A 110 -22.59 4.76 6.22
N TRP A 111 -23.71 5.47 6.36
CA TRP A 111 -23.77 6.60 7.30
C TRP A 111 -23.65 6.19 8.76
N CYS A 112 -23.89 4.93 9.11
CA CYS A 112 -23.62 4.41 10.45
C CYS A 112 -22.11 4.42 10.81
N VAL A 113 -21.23 4.45 9.80
CA VAL A 113 -19.78 4.49 10.00
C VAL A 113 -19.35 5.75 10.76
N PHE A 114 -19.97 6.90 10.49
CA PHE A 114 -19.63 8.17 11.12
C PHE A 114 -19.90 8.18 12.63
N PRO A 115 -21.13 7.90 13.13
CA PRO A 115 -21.37 7.86 14.58
C PRO A 115 -20.57 6.79 15.31
N ILE A 116 -20.30 5.64 14.67
CA ILE A 116 -19.39 4.62 15.21
C ILE A 116 -17.97 5.18 15.33
N GLY A 117 -17.50 5.89 14.31
CA GLY A 117 -16.18 6.54 14.33
C GLY A 117 -16.06 7.59 15.42
N VAL A 118 -17.08 8.42 15.62
CA VAL A 118 -17.12 9.42 16.73
C VAL A 118 -17.08 8.71 18.08
N ALA A 119 -17.88 7.67 18.29
CA ALA A 119 -17.86 6.90 19.55
C ALA A 119 -16.48 6.28 19.80
N LEU A 120 -15.86 5.68 18.77
CA LEU A 120 -14.50 5.15 18.87
C LEU A 120 -13.46 6.24 19.15
N SER A 121 -13.61 7.43 18.55
CA SER A 121 -12.72 8.56 18.80
C SER A 121 -12.75 9.01 20.25
N VAL A 122 -13.93 9.05 20.86
CA VAL A 122 -14.08 9.39 22.28
C VAL A 122 -13.47 8.29 23.16
N VAL A 123 -13.85 7.03 22.94
CA VAL A 123 -13.40 5.90 23.77
C VAL A 123 -11.89 5.70 23.66
N LEU A 124 -11.35 5.61 22.44
CA LEU A 124 -9.91 5.42 22.25
C LEU A 124 -9.12 6.67 22.61
N GLY A 125 -9.63 7.87 22.35
CA GLY A 125 -9.02 9.11 22.82
C GLY A 125 -8.88 9.15 24.34
N TYR A 126 -9.92 8.74 25.07
CA TYR A 126 -9.88 8.60 26.52
C TYR A 126 -8.83 7.59 26.98
N VAL A 127 -8.75 6.40 26.33
CA VAL A 127 -7.70 5.41 26.63
C VAL A 127 -6.31 5.98 26.41
N TRP A 128 -6.09 6.71 25.29
CA TRP A 128 -4.79 7.33 24.97
C TRP A 128 -4.37 8.40 25.95
N LEU A 129 -5.32 9.16 26.50
CA LEU A 129 -5.03 10.25 27.44
C LEU A 129 -4.79 9.78 28.88
N PHE A 130 -5.52 8.76 29.32
CA PHE A 130 -5.56 8.42 30.75
C PHE A 130 -4.92 7.06 31.11
N TYR A 131 -4.83 6.14 30.15
CA TYR A 131 -4.27 4.80 30.41
C TYR A 131 -2.89 4.57 29.79
N LEU A 132 -2.55 5.33 28.73
CA LEU A 132 -1.25 5.19 28.11
C LEU A 132 -0.25 6.21 28.66
N GLU A 133 1.03 5.89 28.54
CA GLU A 133 2.11 6.79 28.94
C GLU A 133 2.07 8.08 28.12
N ALA A 134 2.04 9.20 28.80
CA ALA A 134 2.20 10.51 28.19
C ALA A 134 3.69 10.88 28.10
N PRO A 135 4.13 11.57 27.05
CA PRO A 135 5.45 12.13 26.98
C PRO A 135 5.64 13.24 28.01
N ASP A 136 6.90 13.53 28.35
CA ASP A 136 7.26 14.65 29.20
C ASP A 136 6.74 15.97 28.59
N PRO A 137 5.90 16.72 29.31
CA PRO A 137 5.38 18.01 28.83
C PRO A 137 6.47 19.03 28.50
N GLY A 138 7.64 18.94 29.17
CA GLY A 138 8.79 19.79 28.87
C GLY A 138 9.43 19.51 27.51
N LYS A 139 9.35 18.26 27.02
CA LYS A 139 9.88 17.87 25.72
C LYS A 139 8.84 17.99 24.60
N ILE A 140 7.59 17.65 24.89
CA ILE A 140 6.50 17.67 23.92
C ILE A 140 5.27 18.33 24.53
N PRO A 141 5.18 19.65 24.48
CA PRO A 141 4.02 20.39 24.93
C PRO A 141 2.80 20.06 24.05
N ASN A 142 1.60 20.24 24.60
CA ASN A 142 0.32 20.08 23.87
C ASN A 142 0.02 18.64 23.37
N TYR A 143 0.63 17.59 23.93
CA TYR A 143 0.33 16.21 23.59
C TYR A 143 -1.16 15.85 23.76
N PRO A 144 -1.87 16.25 24.85
CA PRO A 144 -3.30 15.97 24.98
C PRO A 144 -4.14 16.57 23.84
N LEU A 145 -3.83 17.79 23.41
CA LEU A 145 -4.47 18.42 22.26
C LEU A 145 -4.24 17.61 20.98
N ALA A 146 -3.02 17.12 20.79
CA ALA A 146 -2.69 16.30 19.62
C ALA A 146 -3.49 14.99 19.59
N VAL A 147 -3.70 14.32 20.73
CA VAL A 147 -4.55 13.12 20.82
C VAL A 147 -5.98 13.43 20.39
N VAL A 148 -6.57 14.52 20.91
CA VAL A 148 -7.94 14.93 20.56
C VAL A 148 -8.04 15.25 19.06
N VAL A 149 -7.10 16.01 18.51
CA VAL A 149 -7.11 16.38 17.09
C VAL A 149 -6.97 15.15 16.18
N PHE A 150 -6.04 14.23 16.47
CA PHE A 150 -5.88 13.01 15.67
C PHE A 150 -7.09 12.08 15.74
N ALA A 151 -7.74 11.97 16.90
CA ALA A 151 -8.99 11.24 17.05
C ALA A 151 -10.14 11.89 16.25
N ALA A 152 -10.27 13.21 16.30
CA ALA A 152 -11.26 13.96 15.54
C ALA A 152 -11.02 13.86 14.02
N CYS A 153 -9.77 13.91 13.56
CA CYS A 153 -9.39 13.71 12.18
C CYS A 153 -9.87 12.37 11.62
N GLY A 154 -9.80 11.29 12.44
CA GLY A 154 -10.35 9.99 12.06
C GLY A 154 -11.86 10.07 11.76
N SER A 155 -12.63 10.77 12.58
CA SER A 155 -14.07 10.98 12.35
C SER A 155 -14.35 11.81 11.10
N VAL A 156 -13.55 12.84 10.82
CA VAL A 156 -13.69 13.67 9.61
C VAL A 156 -13.46 12.86 8.33
N GLU A 157 -12.48 11.96 8.32
CA GLU A 157 -12.24 11.07 7.16
C GLU A 157 -13.46 10.19 6.84
N LEU A 158 -14.21 9.76 7.86
CA LEU A 158 -15.36 8.88 7.70
C LEU A 158 -16.59 9.56 7.07
N LEU A 159 -16.64 10.90 7.03
CA LEU A 159 -17.72 11.63 6.37
C LEU A 159 -17.79 11.43 4.85
N SER A 160 -16.72 11.02 4.21
CA SER A 160 -16.70 10.75 2.76
C SER A 160 -16.83 9.25 2.41
N GLU A 161 -17.07 8.39 3.40
CA GLU A 161 -17.02 6.94 3.20
C GLU A 161 -18.04 6.42 2.20
N GLN A 162 -19.28 6.96 2.20
CA GLN A 162 -20.31 6.60 1.24
C GLN A 162 -19.90 6.92 -0.20
N LEU A 163 -19.25 8.06 -0.43
CA LEU A 163 -18.76 8.46 -1.75
C LEU A 163 -17.58 7.59 -2.19
N TRP A 164 -16.70 7.24 -1.27
CA TRP A 164 -15.61 6.32 -1.52
C TRP A 164 -16.11 4.94 -1.96
N VAL A 165 -17.11 4.38 -1.26
CA VAL A 165 -17.68 3.06 -1.59
C VAL A 165 -18.36 3.09 -2.95
N VAL A 166 -19.12 4.14 -3.27
CA VAL A 166 -19.72 4.32 -4.59
C VAL A 166 -18.62 4.40 -5.66
N ALA A 167 -17.58 5.21 -5.45
CA ALA A 167 -16.46 5.30 -6.38
C ALA A 167 -15.80 3.94 -6.65
N GLN A 168 -15.62 3.10 -5.62
CA GLN A 168 -15.06 1.76 -5.78
C GLN A 168 -16.01 0.80 -6.48
N ALA A 169 -17.31 0.86 -6.18
CA ALA A 169 -18.31 0.01 -6.81
C ALA A 169 -18.43 0.27 -8.32
N PHE A 170 -18.25 1.52 -8.74
CA PHE A 170 -18.27 1.94 -10.15
C PHE A 170 -16.86 2.02 -10.78
N VAL A 171 -15.85 1.42 -10.11
CA VAL A 171 -14.47 1.27 -10.62
C VAL A 171 -13.76 2.61 -10.91
N PHE A 172 -14.05 3.67 -10.17
CA PHE A 172 -13.36 4.95 -10.27
C PHE A 172 -11.96 4.88 -9.57
N LEU A 173 -11.15 3.91 -9.97
CA LEU A 173 -9.85 3.65 -9.34
C LEU A 173 -8.90 4.85 -9.40
N ARG A 174 -8.90 5.60 -10.51
CA ARG A 174 -8.06 6.80 -10.68
C ARG A 174 -8.43 7.89 -9.68
N LEU A 175 -9.72 8.06 -9.40
CA LEU A 175 -10.20 9.06 -8.45
C LEU A 175 -9.61 8.81 -7.05
N LYS A 176 -9.67 7.57 -6.56
CA LYS A 176 -9.11 7.19 -5.28
C LYS A 176 -7.62 7.53 -5.20
N VAL A 177 -6.83 7.05 -6.16
CA VAL A 177 -5.37 7.25 -6.18
C VAL A 177 -5.01 8.74 -6.22
N THR A 178 -5.76 9.51 -7.00
CA THR A 178 -5.54 10.95 -7.14
C THR A 178 -5.87 11.70 -5.86
N ILE A 179 -7.02 11.44 -5.24
CA ILE A 179 -7.43 12.12 -4.00
C ILE A 179 -6.49 11.77 -2.86
N GLU A 180 -6.20 10.48 -2.64
CA GLU A 180 -5.28 10.04 -1.61
C GLU A 180 -3.85 10.57 -1.84
N GLY A 181 -3.40 10.61 -3.09
CA GLY A 181 -2.10 11.16 -3.46
C GLY A 181 -1.98 12.66 -3.20
N ILE A 182 -2.97 13.45 -3.64
CA ILE A 182 -2.97 14.92 -3.42
C ILE A 182 -3.05 15.23 -1.93
N ALA A 183 -3.93 14.55 -1.18
CA ALA A 183 -4.10 14.80 0.25
C ALA A 183 -2.82 14.44 1.05
N ASN A 184 -2.17 13.30 0.75
CA ASN A 184 -0.91 12.92 1.37
C ASN A 184 0.23 13.88 1.00
N PHE A 185 0.30 14.31 -0.25
CA PHE A 185 1.28 15.29 -0.68
C PHE A 185 1.09 16.63 0.03
N ALA A 186 -0.15 17.14 0.11
CA ALA A 186 -0.48 18.36 0.84
C ALA A 186 -0.10 18.25 2.33
N LYS A 187 -0.40 17.11 2.97
CA LYS A 187 0.02 16.83 4.35
C LYS A 187 1.53 16.97 4.50
N CYS A 188 2.31 16.32 3.63
CA CYS A 188 3.78 16.38 3.69
C CYS A 188 4.30 17.80 3.50
N VAL A 189 3.77 18.54 2.51
CA VAL A 189 4.16 19.95 2.25
C VAL A 189 3.85 20.83 3.46
N ILE A 190 2.64 20.73 4.01
CA ILE A 190 2.23 21.52 5.18
C ILE A 190 3.11 21.19 6.39
N THR A 191 3.34 19.88 6.66
CA THR A 191 4.21 19.48 7.78
C THR A 191 5.60 20.05 7.62
N LEU A 192 6.20 19.88 6.44
CA LEU A 192 7.56 20.36 6.18
C LEU A 192 7.65 21.88 6.30
N PHE A 193 6.70 22.59 5.70
CA PHE A 193 6.65 24.04 5.78
C PHE A 193 6.56 24.56 7.23
N LEU A 194 5.62 23.98 8.01
CA LEU A 194 5.42 24.41 9.40
C LEU A 194 6.64 24.07 10.28
N VAL A 195 7.23 22.90 10.11
CA VAL A 195 8.41 22.49 10.90
C VAL A 195 9.64 23.31 10.55
N MET A 196 9.82 23.74 9.28
CA MET A 196 10.99 24.50 8.84
C MET A 196 10.86 26.00 9.18
N PHE A 197 9.67 26.59 9.01
CA PHE A 197 9.48 28.04 9.10
C PHE A 197 8.80 28.51 10.38
N VAL A 198 8.11 27.59 11.12
CA VAL A 198 7.38 27.90 12.36
C VAL A 198 7.76 26.88 13.43
N SER A 199 9.04 26.84 13.78
CA SER A 199 9.64 25.85 14.70
C SER A 199 8.94 25.75 16.06
N ASP A 200 8.32 26.82 16.55
CA ASP A 200 7.69 26.91 17.88
C ASP A 200 6.40 26.10 18.00
N LEU A 201 5.81 25.67 16.86
CA LEU A 201 4.58 24.90 16.90
C LEU A 201 4.77 23.43 17.36
N GLY A 202 5.96 22.87 17.26
CA GLY A 202 6.24 21.51 17.70
C GLY A 202 5.22 20.48 17.15
N ILE A 203 4.52 19.77 18.07
CA ILE A 203 3.54 18.73 17.70
C ILE A 203 2.30 19.30 16.97
N ILE A 204 1.98 20.58 17.16
CA ILE A 204 0.83 21.24 16.52
C ILE A 204 0.99 21.28 15.00
N SER A 205 2.23 21.39 14.49
CA SER A 205 2.51 21.30 13.05
C SER A 205 1.95 20.02 12.42
N PHE A 206 2.12 18.90 13.09
CA PHE A 206 1.60 17.61 12.67
C PHE A 206 0.08 17.51 12.80
N CYS A 207 -0.50 18.16 13.83
CA CYS A 207 -1.95 18.24 14.01
C CYS A 207 -2.61 19.00 12.87
N LEU A 208 -2.09 20.16 12.49
CA LEU A 208 -2.60 20.98 11.40
C LEU A 208 -2.49 20.26 10.05
N ALA A 209 -1.38 19.58 9.82
CA ALA A 209 -1.17 18.80 8.61
C ALA A 209 -2.12 17.59 8.52
N GLN A 210 -2.38 16.90 9.64
CA GLN A 210 -3.35 15.79 9.67
C GLN A 210 -4.78 16.30 9.46
N MET A 211 -5.13 17.43 10.04
CA MET A 211 -6.43 18.09 9.82
C MET A 211 -6.62 18.46 8.35
N ALA A 212 -5.58 19.04 7.74
CA ALA A 212 -5.60 19.38 6.32
C ALA A 212 -5.77 18.14 5.43
N PHE A 213 -5.09 17.03 5.76
CA PHE A 213 -5.25 15.76 5.06
C PHE A 213 -6.69 15.24 5.12
N SER A 214 -7.26 15.13 6.32
CA SER A 214 -8.60 14.58 6.52
C SER A 214 -9.67 15.44 5.88
N THR A 215 -9.57 16.76 6.04
CA THR A 215 -10.52 17.72 5.46
C THR A 215 -10.40 17.78 3.93
N LEU A 216 -9.18 17.82 3.39
CA LEU A 216 -8.95 17.86 1.95
C LEU A 216 -9.43 16.58 1.27
N SER A 217 -9.16 15.41 1.86
CA SER A 217 -9.65 14.13 1.35
C SER A 217 -11.18 14.12 1.28
N MET A 218 -11.85 14.52 2.35
CA MET A 218 -13.31 14.63 2.39
C MET A 218 -13.83 15.59 1.30
N LEU A 219 -13.32 16.83 1.27
CA LEU A 219 -13.78 17.86 0.34
C LEU A 219 -13.58 17.46 -1.12
N LEU A 220 -12.45 16.81 -1.47
CA LEU A 220 -12.20 16.40 -2.85
C LEU A 220 -13.19 15.34 -3.33
N TYR A 221 -13.64 14.41 -2.46
CA TYR A 221 -14.71 13.47 -2.82
C TYR A 221 -16.04 14.20 -3.06
N TYR A 222 -16.45 15.09 -2.14
CA TYR A 222 -17.68 15.85 -2.31
C TYR A 222 -17.66 16.74 -3.56
N ILE A 223 -16.57 17.48 -3.80
CA ILE A 223 -16.41 18.35 -4.98
C ILE A 223 -16.51 17.53 -6.27
N TYR A 224 -15.85 16.38 -6.33
CA TYR A 224 -15.89 15.52 -7.51
C TYR A 224 -17.30 15.03 -7.83
N PHE A 225 -18.02 14.51 -6.82
CA PHE A 225 -19.36 13.98 -7.04
C PHE A 225 -20.40 15.09 -7.30
N LEU A 226 -20.25 16.25 -6.69
CA LEU A 226 -21.06 17.44 -7.03
C LEU A 226 -20.84 17.87 -8.49
N TYR A 227 -19.58 17.91 -8.92
CA TYR A 227 -19.26 18.19 -10.32
C TYR A 227 -19.88 17.15 -11.27
N LEU A 228 -19.83 15.87 -10.91
CA LEU A 228 -20.40 14.79 -11.70
C LEU A 228 -21.92 14.94 -11.86
N ILE A 229 -22.66 15.24 -10.78
CA ILE A 229 -24.10 15.47 -10.81
C ILE A 229 -24.47 16.67 -11.67
N GLN A 230 -23.75 17.79 -11.55
CA GLN A 230 -24.02 18.99 -12.34
C GLN A 230 -23.81 18.81 -13.85
N ARG A 231 -22.91 17.88 -14.22
CA ARG A 231 -22.61 17.59 -15.63
C ARG A 231 -23.58 16.60 -16.27
N SER A 232 -24.15 15.69 -15.50
CA SER A 232 -25.02 14.60 -15.97
C SER A 232 -26.27 15.03 -16.77
N PRO A 233 -26.90 16.21 -16.59
CA PRO A 233 -28.11 16.57 -17.32
C PRO A 233 -27.90 17.00 -18.78
N LYS A 234 -26.65 17.28 -19.21
CA LYS A 234 -26.40 17.93 -20.52
C LYS A 234 -26.16 16.97 -21.68
N ASP A 235 -25.77 15.71 -21.39
CA ASP A 235 -25.47 14.69 -22.42
C ASP A 235 -26.52 13.56 -22.43
N LYS A 236 -27.75 13.85 -22.85
CA LYS A 236 -28.87 12.90 -23.01
C LYS A 236 -28.68 11.87 -24.15
N GLY A 237 -27.47 11.55 -24.55
CA GLY A 237 -27.20 10.69 -25.69
C GLY A 237 -26.35 9.45 -25.43
N SER A 238 -25.77 9.28 -24.23
CA SER A 238 -24.90 8.14 -23.89
C SER A 238 -25.52 7.30 -22.80
N VAL A 239 -25.59 5.98 -23.05
CA VAL A 239 -25.95 4.85 -22.21
C VAL A 239 -26.30 5.25 -20.77
N GLU A 240 -27.55 5.02 -20.39
CA GLU A 240 -28.09 5.23 -19.05
C GLU A 240 -27.36 4.33 -18.05
N PHE A 241 -26.17 4.77 -17.61
CA PHE A 241 -25.49 4.16 -16.46
C PHE A 241 -26.42 4.42 -15.27
N ASP A 242 -26.96 3.38 -14.69
CA ASP A 242 -27.81 3.45 -13.50
C ASP A 242 -26.99 3.88 -12.28
N PHE A 243 -26.49 5.14 -12.36
CA PHE A 243 -25.66 5.73 -11.33
C PHE A 243 -26.52 6.13 -10.13
N PRO A 244 -26.20 5.67 -8.91
CA PRO A 244 -27.08 5.78 -7.75
C PRO A 244 -27.22 7.21 -7.21
N LEU A 245 -26.29 8.12 -7.54
CA LEU A 245 -26.26 9.48 -7.02
C LEU A 245 -26.70 10.44 -8.11
N LYS A 246 -28.00 10.75 -8.18
CA LYS A 246 -28.60 11.69 -9.16
C LYS A 246 -28.75 13.10 -8.59
N THR A 247 -28.89 13.21 -7.28
CA THR A 247 -29.06 14.47 -6.57
C THR A 247 -28.16 14.57 -5.34
N VAL A 248 -27.95 15.79 -4.84
CA VAL A 248 -27.17 16.02 -3.61
C VAL A 248 -27.82 15.32 -2.40
N ARG A 249 -29.13 15.15 -2.43
CA ARG A 249 -29.88 14.45 -1.37
C ARG A 249 -29.47 12.98 -1.27
N ASP A 250 -29.10 12.35 -2.37
CA ASP A 250 -28.70 10.94 -2.41
C ASP A 250 -27.36 10.68 -1.69
N PHE A 251 -26.60 11.75 -1.35
CA PHE A 251 -25.39 11.62 -0.51
C PHE A 251 -25.73 11.33 0.95
N PHE A 252 -26.92 11.70 1.38
CA PHE A 252 -27.33 11.67 2.79
C PHE A 252 -28.35 10.56 3.06
N PRO A 253 -28.44 10.08 4.30
CA PRO A 253 -29.41 9.06 4.66
C PRO A 253 -30.83 9.60 4.51
N HIS A 254 -31.68 8.79 3.89
CA HIS A 254 -33.09 9.15 3.69
C HIS A 254 -34.01 7.94 3.78
N PRO A 255 -35.25 8.11 4.25
CA PRO A 255 -36.22 7.03 4.34
C PRO A 255 -36.63 6.55 2.94
N ILE A 256 -36.82 5.24 2.80
CA ILE A 256 -37.16 4.58 1.54
C ILE A 256 -38.63 4.11 1.63
N ARG A 257 -39.46 4.52 0.69
CA ARG A 257 -40.88 4.10 0.67
C ARG A 257 -40.99 2.58 0.46
N GLY A 258 -41.70 1.90 1.36
CA GLY A 258 -41.97 0.45 1.26
C GLY A 258 -40.82 -0.50 1.56
N LYS A 259 -39.66 0.00 2.03
CA LYS A 259 -38.51 -0.81 2.42
C LYS A 259 -37.96 -0.36 3.77
N SER A 260 -37.27 -1.25 4.47
CA SER A 260 -36.55 -0.92 5.71
C SER A 260 -35.44 0.11 5.45
N PHE A 261 -35.17 0.96 6.43
CA PHE A 261 -34.11 2.00 6.36
C PHE A 261 -32.73 1.39 6.09
N ILE A 262 -32.43 0.22 6.69
CA ILE A 262 -31.21 -0.55 6.50
C ILE A 262 -31.58 -1.97 6.07
N SER A 263 -30.80 -2.56 5.18
CA SER A 263 -30.88 -4.00 4.86
C SER A 263 -30.25 -4.82 5.98
N TRP A 264 -31.05 -5.56 6.72
CA TRP A 264 -30.59 -6.44 7.81
C TRP A 264 -29.64 -7.56 7.32
N GLY A 265 -29.86 -8.06 6.11
CA GLY A 265 -28.95 -9.03 5.50
C GLY A 265 -27.54 -8.44 5.31
N LEU A 266 -27.46 -7.19 4.83
CA LEU A 266 -26.20 -6.48 4.64
C LEU A 266 -25.56 -6.12 6.01
N ALA A 267 -26.36 -5.76 7.02
CA ALA A 267 -25.87 -5.49 8.37
C ALA A 267 -25.27 -6.75 9.03
N ASN A 268 -25.91 -7.92 8.91
CA ASN A 268 -25.37 -9.18 9.39
C ASN A 268 -24.07 -9.58 8.68
N LEU A 269 -24.01 -9.35 7.37
CA LEU A 269 -22.78 -9.55 6.60
C LEU A 269 -21.66 -8.62 7.08
N THR A 270 -21.97 -7.34 7.35
CA THR A 270 -21.04 -6.37 7.93
C THR A 270 -20.49 -6.86 9.27
N TRP A 271 -21.35 -7.38 10.15
CA TRP A 271 -20.92 -7.95 11.43
C TRP A 271 -19.98 -9.15 11.28
N SER A 272 -20.24 -10.02 10.30
CA SER A 272 -19.35 -11.14 9.98
C SER A 272 -17.96 -10.65 9.51
N PHE A 273 -17.93 -9.66 8.62
CA PHE A 273 -16.67 -9.04 8.17
C PHE A 273 -15.95 -8.25 9.26
N PHE A 274 -16.70 -7.68 10.22
CA PHE A 274 -16.11 -6.98 11.37
C PHE A 274 -15.22 -7.91 12.19
N LYS A 275 -15.70 -9.10 12.54
CA LYS A 275 -14.93 -10.10 13.30
C LYS A 275 -13.61 -10.45 12.58
N GLN A 276 -13.69 -10.71 11.27
CA GLN A 276 -12.52 -11.04 10.45
C GLN A 276 -11.54 -9.87 10.33
N SER A 277 -12.05 -8.66 10.11
CA SER A 277 -11.24 -7.47 9.92
C SER A 277 -10.56 -7.04 11.21
N PHE A 278 -11.26 -7.14 12.34
CA PHE A 278 -10.72 -6.84 13.66
C PHE A 278 -9.54 -7.75 14.00
N LEU A 279 -9.70 -9.07 13.82
CA LEU A 279 -8.63 -10.03 14.03
C LEU A 279 -7.43 -9.74 13.09
N LYS A 280 -7.71 -9.46 11.80
CA LYS A 280 -6.67 -9.09 10.84
C LYS A 280 -5.91 -7.84 11.30
N LYS A 281 -6.59 -6.81 11.82
CA LYS A 281 -5.96 -5.57 12.29
C LYS A 281 -5.02 -5.82 13.46
N ILE A 282 -5.47 -6.61 14.44
CA ILE A 282 -4.61 -7.01 15.58
C ILE A 282 -3.37 -7.75 15.08
N LEU A 283 -3.51 -8.70 14.17
CA LEU A 283 -2.38 -9.46 13.63
C LEU A 283 -1.42 -8.61 12.79
N THR A 284 -1.93 -7.59 12.10
CA THR A 284 -1.12 -6.74 11.20
C THR A 284 -0.42 -5.61 11.95
N GLU A 285 -1.09 -5.00 12.93
CA GLU A 285 -0.57 -3.85 13.69
C GLU A 285 -0.21 -4.24 15.14
N GLY A 286 -0.27 -5.54 15.47
CA GLY A 286 -0.05 -6.06 16.83
C GLY A 286 1.25 -5.57 17.45
N GLU A 287 2.29 -5.47 16.64
CA GLU A 287 3.59 -4.94 17.02
C GLU A 287 3.49 -3.49 17.56
N ARG A 288 2.82 -2.60 16.82
CA ARG A 288 2.62 -1.21 17.25
C ARG A 288 1.73 -1.10 18.49
N TYR A 289 0.70 -1.98 18.60
CA TYR A 289 -0.13 -2.06 19.81
C TYR A 289 0.70 -2.51 21.02
N ILE A 290 1.56 -3.53 20.86
CA ILE A 290 2.45 -4.00 21.93
C ILE A 290 3.40 -2.90 22.37
N MET A 291 4.06 -2.20 21.43
CA MET A 291 4.95 -1.07 21.75
C MET A 291 4.21 0.04 22.50
N THR A 292 2.95 0.30 22.15
CA THR A 292 2.15 1.38 22.72
C THR A 292 1.61 1.02 24.11
N LEU A 293 1.13 -0.23 24.29
CA LEU A 293 0.47 -0.69 25.52
C LEU A 293 1.47 -1.10 26.61
N PHE A 294 2.58 -1.77 26.25
CA PHE A 294 3.48 -2.42 27.18
C PHE A 294 4.79 -1.66 27.44
N LYS A 295 4.95 -0.45 26.89
CA LYS A 295 6.15 0.40 27.09
C LYS A 295 7.48 -0.33 26.79
N VAL A 296 7.48 -1.23 25.84
CA VAL A 296 8.65 -2.04 25.49
C VAL A 296 9.81 -1.19 24.96
N LEU A 297 9.50 -0.09 24.27
CA LEU A 297 10.45 0.83 23.66
C LEU A 297 10.16 2.28 24.09
N THR A 298 11.20 3.08 24.30
CA THR A 298 11.09 4.52 24.49
C THR A 298 10.54 5.21 23.24
N PHE A 299 10.03 6.43 23.33
CA PHE A 299 9.50 7.17 22.18
C PHE A 299 10.53 7.35 21.07
N SER A 300 11.78 7.64 21.44
CA SER A 300 12.89 7.74 20.49
C SER A 300 13.14 6.43 19.75
N GLN A 301 13.15 5.31 20.47
CA GLN A 301 13.32 3.97 19.89
C GLN A 301 12.16 3.58 18.98
N GLN A 302 10.92 3.92 19.37
CA GLN A 302 9.73 3.73 18.53
C GLN A 302 9.84 4.53 17.23
N GLY A 303 10.35 5.76 17.29
CA GLY A 303 10.58 6.61 16.11
C GLY A 303 11.62 6.02 15.15
N ILE A 304 12.77 5.61 15.67
CA ILE A 304 13.82 4.95 14.87
C ILE A 304 13.28 3.65 14.24
N TYR A 305 12.60 2.83 15.02
CA TYR A 305 12.00 1.58 14.54
C TYR A 305 11.00 1.84 13.41
N ASP A 306 10.11 2.82 13.55
CA ASP A 306 9.13 3.17 12.50
C ASP A 306 9.82 3.62 11.21
N VAL A 307 10.87 4.43 11.30
CA VAL A 307 11.65 4.87 10.13
C VAL A 307 12.29 3.67 9.43
N ILE A 308 12.96 2.79 10.16
CA ILE A 308 13.61 1.59 9.60
C ILE A 308 12.57 0.66 8.97
N ASN A 309 11.45 0.42 9.66
CA ASN A 309 10.37 -0.43 9.16
C ASN A 309 9.70 0.17 7.89
N ASN A 310 9.50 1.48 7.86
CA ASN A 310 8.98 2.18 6.69
C ASN A 310 9.95 2.10 5.50
N LEU A 311 11.25 2.24 5.74
CA LEU A 311 12.28 2.12 4.70
C LEU A 311 12.37 0.69 4.17
N GLY A 312 12.43 -0.31 5.05
CA GLY A 312 12.48 -1.73 4.68
C GLY A 312 11.22 -2.19 3.93
N SER A 313 10.05 -1.68 4.32
CA SER A 313 8.79 -2.02 3.66
C SER A 313 8.54 -1.27 2.33
N LEU A 314 9.41 -0.32 1.95
CA LEU A 314 9.29 0.41 0.68
C LEU A 314 9.30 -0.54 -0.52
N VAL A 315 10.22 -1.51 -0.52
CA VAL A 315 10.33 -2.53 -1.57
C VAL A 315 9.05 -3.35 -1.68
N ALA A 316 8.53 -3.81 -0.55
CA ALA A 316 7.29 -4.58 -0.52
C ALA A 316 6.13 -3.78 -1.12
N ARG A 317 6.02 -2.50 -0.78
CA ARG A 317 4.95 -1.61 -1.23
C ARG A 317 5.10 -1.14 -2.68
N CYS A 318 6.33 -0.92 -3.15
CA CYS A 318 6.55 -0.40 -4.50
C CYS A 318 6.70 -1.50 -5.56
N VAL A 319 7.22 -2.66 -5.20
CA VAL A 319 7.51 -3.75 -6.13
C VAL A 319 6.54 -4.92 -5.95
N PHE A 320 6.46 -5.49 -4.74
CA PHE A 320 5.72 -6.75 -4.55
C PHE A 320 4.20 -6.55 -4.57
N MET A 321 3.69 -5.46 -4.00
CA MET A 321 2.24 -5.22 -3.94
C MET A 321 1.59 -5.05 -5.33
N PRO A 322 2.15 -4.26 -6.29
CA PRO A 322 1.62 -4.19 -7.65
C PRO A 322 1.69 -5.53 -8.40
N ILE A 323 2.73 -6.33 -8.14
CA ILE A 323 2.86 -7.67 -8.72
C ILE A 323 1.75 -8.58 -8.17
N GLU A 324 1.56 -8.61 -6.85
CA GLU A 324 0.51 -9.39 -6.18
C GLU A 324 -0.87 -9.05 -6.72
N GLU A 325 -1.24 -7.77 -6.82
CA GLU A 325 -2.53 -7.31 -7.33
C GLU A 325 -2.74 -7.73 -8.79
N SER A 326 -1.72 -7.59 -9.63
CA SER A 326 -1.80 -7.92 -11.06
C SER A 326 -1.97 -9.43 -11.27
N TYR A 327 -1.16 -10.23 -10.59
CA TYR A 327 -1.21 -11.68 -10.74
C TYR A 327 -2.39 -12.33 -10.02
N TYR A 328 -2.87 -11.74 -8.91
CA TYR A 328 -4.14 -12.16 -8.32
C TYR A 328 -5.28 -12.07 -9.33
N THR A 329 -5.37 -10.96 -10.05
CA THR A 329 -6.38 -10.76 -11.10
C THR A 329 -6.19 -11.76 -12.24
N PHE A 330 -4.95 -11.96 -12.72
CA PHE A 330 -4.62 -12.93 -13.75
C PHE A 330 -5.05 -14.36 -13.38
N PHE A 331 -4.66 -14.85 -12.19
CA PHE A 331 -5.02 -16.20 -11.77
C PHE A 331 -6.54 -16.35 -11.52
N ALA A 332 -7.21 -15.31 -11.01
CA ALA A 332 -8.65 -15.32 -10.80
C ALA A 332 -9.45 -15.42 -12.11
N HIS A 333 -8.89 -14.94 -13.23
CA HIS A 333 -9.49 -15.07 -14.56
C HIS A 333 -9.08 -16.36 -15.29
N THR A 334 -7.89 -16.89 -15.02
CA THR A 334 -7.32 -18.03 -15.73
C THR A 334 -7.77 -19.36 -15.15
N LEU A 335 -7.95 -19.43 -13.82
CA LEU A 335 -8.27 -20.66 -13.10
C LEU A 335 -9.69 -20.63 -12.53
N VAL A 336 -10.38 -21.77 -12.64
CA VAL A 336 -11.71 -21.97 -12.02
C VAL A 336 -11.54 -22.27 -10.54
N ARG A 337 -12.22 -21.53 -9.68
CA ARG A 337 -12.16 -21.71 -8.22
C ARG A 337 -12.75 -23.05 -7.80
N GLY A 338 -12.09 -23.71 -6.86
CA GLY A 338 -12.56 -24.97 -6.26
C GLY A 338 -12.17 -26.21 -7.07
N SER A 339 -11.58 -26.08 -8.25
CA SER A 339 -11.11 -27.20 -9.07
C SER A 339 -9.61 -27.42 -8.86
N SER A 340 -9.18 -28.68 -8.82
CA SER A 340 -7.76 -29.07 -8.78
C SER A 340 -7.08 -28.84 -10.14
N ALA A 341 -5.75 -28.89 -10.18
CA ALA A 341 -4.97 -28.55 -11.39
C ALA A 341 -5.24 -29.48 -12.58
N ASP A 342 -5.60 -30.74 -12.31
CA ASP A 342 -6.00 -31.75 -13.31
C ASP A 342 -7.40 -31.53 -13.88
N GLN A 343 -8.30 -30.88 -13.13
CA GLN A 343 -9.65 -30.53 -13.56
C GLN A 343 -9.72 -29.20 -14.33
N GLN A 344 -8.63 -28.47 -14.40
CA GLN A 344 -8.53 -27.24 -15.20
C GLN A 344 -8.35 -27.56 -16.68
N ALA A 345 -8.81 -26.66 -17.56
CA ALA A 345 -8.47 -26.76 -18.97
C ALA A 345 -6.94 -26.80 -19.15
N GLU A 346 -6.44 -27.75 -19.95
CA GLU A 346 -5.00 -28.00 -20.08
C GLU A 346 -4.20 -26.75 -20.46
N LYS A 347 -4.71 -25.94 -21.36
CA LYS A 347 -4.12 -24.66 -21.79
C LYS A 347 -4.06 -23.66 -20.61
N SER A 348 -5.13 -23.55 -19.84
CA SER A 348 -5.21 -22.63 -18.68
C SER A 348 -4.24 -23.03 -17.57
N ALA A 349 -4.19 -24.32 -17.24
CA ALA A 349 -3.28 -24.84 -16.22
C ALA A 349 -1.81 -24.74 -16.65
N LYS A 350 -1.50 -24.92 -17.94
CA LYS A 350 -0.16 -24.72 -18.51
C LYS A 350 0.27 -23.25 -18.40
N THR A 351 -0.55 -22.33 -18.88
CA THR A 351 -0.27 -20.89 -18.82
C THR A 351 -0.13 -20.41 -17.38
N ALA A 352 -0.97 -20.88 -16.46
CA ALA A 352 -0.88 -20.54 -15.05
C ALA A 352 0.44 -21.05 -14.42
N SER A 353 0.86 -22.29 -14.71
CA SER A 353 2.11 -22.86 -14.20
C SER A 353 3.35 -22.11 -14.69
N GLU A 354 3.42 -21.84 -16.01
CA GLU A 354 4.53 -21.11 -16.63
C GLU A 354 4.62 -19.66 -16.11
N THR A 355 3.49 -18.99 -16.01
CA THR A 355 3.43 -17.63 -15.46
C THR A 355 3.86 -17.62 -13.98
N LEU A 356 3.39 -18.58 -13.18
CA LEU A 356 3.76 -18.67 -11.76
C LEU A 356 5.27 -18.91 -11.60
N GLU A 357 5.88 -19.77 -12.42
CA GLU A 357 7.32 -20.02 -12.41
C GLU A 357 8.13 -18.75 -12.69
N VAL A 358 7.73 -17.98 -13.72
CA VAL A 358 8.40 -16.71 -14.06
C VAL A 358 8.26 -15.67 -12.95
N VAL A 359 7.07 -15.55 -12.36
CA VAL A 359 6.80 -14.60 -11.28
C VAL A 359 7.59 -14.96 -10.03
N LEU A 360 7.60 -16.24 -9.64
CA LEU A 360 8.39 -16.70 -8.48
C LEU A 360 9.87 -16.41 -8.68
N LYS A 361 10.40 -16.68 -9.87
CA LYS A 361 11.79 -16.38 -10.22
C LYS A 361 12.09 -14.88 -10.13
N PHE A 362 11.23 -14.03 -10.68
CA PHE A 362 11.37 -12.59 -10.60
C PHE A 362 11.38 -12.09 -9.15
N VAL A 363 10.44 -12.55 -8.33
CA VAL A 363 10.33 -12.17 -6.91
C VAL A 363 11.57 -12.61 -6.13
N VAL A 364 12.10 -13.82 -6.38
CA VAL A 364 13.32 -14.31 -5.74
C VAL A 364 14.54 -13.47 -6.13
N LEU A 365 14.70 -13.14 -7.42
CA LEU A 365 15.82 -12.31 -7.89
C LEU A 365 15.77 -10.89 -7.29
N VAL A 366 14.61 -10.29 -7.24
CA VAL A 366 14.41 -9.00 -6.56
C VAL A 366 14.74 -9.13 -5.08
N GLY A 367 14.25 -10.18 -4.40
CA GLY A 367 14.54 -10.44 -2.99
C GLY A 367 16.04 -10.62 -2.71
N MET A 368 16.76 -11.38 -3.56
CA MET A 368 18.21 -11.56 -3.46
C MET A 368 18.96 -10.24 -3.67
N THR A 369 18.52 -9.41 -4.62
CA THR A 369 19.09 -8.07 -4.84
C THR A 369 19.00 -7.23 -3.57
N PHE A 370 17.82 -7.17 -2.95
CA PHE A 370 17.65 -6.41 -1.72
C PHE A 370 18.38 -7.01 -0.52
N LEU A 371 18.49 -8.33 -0.44
CA LEU A 371 19.26 -8.99 0.62
C LEU A 371 20.75 -8.62 0.53
N VAL A 372 21.35 -8.75 -0.64
CA VAL A 372 22.78 -8.54 -0.86
C VAL A 372 23.16 -7.06 -0.77
N PHE A 373 22.48 -6.22 -1.55
CA PHE A 373 22.83 -4.80 -1.60
C PHE A 373 22.21 -4.02 -0.42
N GLY A 374 21.03 -4.41 0.07
CA GLY A 374 20.40 -3.80 1.24
C GLY A 374 21.26 -3.95 2.49
N TYR A 375 21.92 -5.10 2.69
CA TYR A 375 22.81 -5.31 3.81
C TYR A 375 23.99 -4.30 3.80
N SER A 376 24.72 -4.22 2.70
CA SER A 376 25.94 -3.39 2.60
C SER A 376 25.67 -1.89 2.42
N TYR A 377 24.45 -1.51 2.02
CA TYR A 377 24.10 -0.10 1.77
C TYR A 377 23.10 0.48 2.77
N SER A 378 22.62 -0.32 3.74
CA SER A 378 21.61 0.11 4.72
C SER A 378 22.10 1.28 5.59
N PHE A 379 23.36 1.22 6.06
CA PHE A 379 23.95 2.30 6.85
C PHE A 379 24.07 3.59 6.05
N LEU A 380 24.61 3.52 4.84
CA LEU A 380 24.74 4.66 3.94
C LEU A 380 23.37 5.27 3.59
N LEU A 381 22.37 4.41 3.34
CA LEU A 381 21.01 4.84 3.06
C LEU A 381 20.38 5.57 4.25
N LEU A 382 20.55 5.06 5.47
CA LEU A 382 20.06 5.70 6.71
C LEU A 382 20.77 7.03 6.96
N ASP A 383 22.08 7.11 6.71
CA ASP A 383 22.85 8.33 6.88
C ASP A 383 22.46 9.42 5.85
N ILE A 384 22.24 9.04 4.60
CA ILE A 384 21.74 9.95 3.56
C ILE A 384 20.28 10.38 3.86
N TYR A 385 19.44 9.46 4.30
CA TYR A 385 18.00 9.70 4.52
C TYR A 385 17.74 10.54 5.77
N GLY A 386 18.32 10.17 6.92
CA GLY A 386 18.04 10.80 8.21
C GLY A 386 19.24 11.53 8.84
N GLY A 387 20.40 11.55 8.15
CA GLY A 387 21.63 12.15 8.66
C GLY A 387 22.19 11.48 9.91
N SER A 388 23.07 12.18 10.62
CA SER A 388 23.68 11.71 11.88
C SER A 388 22.65 11.34 12.96
N THR A 389 21.45 11.87 12.86
CA THR A 389 20.34 11.58 13.80
C THR A 389 19.96 10.09 13.81
N LEU A 390 20.08 9.39 12.67
CA LEU A 390 19.78 7.96 12.56
C LEU A 390 21.05 7.10 12.55
N SER A 391 22.18 7.63 12.08
CA SER A 391 23.44 6.88 11.94
C SER A 391 24.34 6.95 13.16
N SER A 392 24.26 8.00 14.00
CA SER A 392 25.03 8.09 15.23
C SER A 392 24.46 7.15 16.30
N GLY A 393 25.07 5.97 16.39
CA GLY A 393 24.86 5.04 17.51
C GLY A 393 25.44 5.61 18.80
N GLU A 394 24.72 6.49 19.50
CA GLU A 394 25.12 6.90 20.84
C GLU A 394 24.95 5.72 21.82
N GLY A 395 26.09 5.13 22.19
CA GLY A 395 26.34 4.50 23.48
C GLY A 395 25.57 3.22 23.83
N ALA A 396 25.69 2.81 25.09
CA ALA A 396 25.14 1.60 25.72
C ALA A 396 23.62 1.32 25.46
N SER A 397 22.87 2.31 24.99
CA SER A 397 21.50 2.19 24.50
C SER A 397 21.39 1.28 23.25
N TRP A 398 22.46 1.13 22.45
CA TRP A 398 22.45 0.30 21.24
C TRP A 398 22.16 -1.18 21.54
N TYR A 399 22.77 -1.74 22.59
CA TYR A 399 22.54 -3.13 22.97
C TYR A 399 21.10 -3.39 23.45
N LEU A 400 20.53 -2.48 24.25
CA LEU A 400 19.14 -2.58 24.71
C LEU A 400 18.13 -2.33 23.58
N THR A 401 18.44 -1.40 22.69
CA THR A 401 17.61 -1.11 21.50
C THR A 401 17.65 -2.30 20.52
N VAL A 402 18.81 -2.90 20.32
CA VAL A 402 18.99 -4.06 19.45
C VAL A 402 18.26 -5.29 20.02
N LEU A 403 18.34 -5.58 21.32
CA LEU A 403 17.63 -6.73 21.90
C LEU A 403 16.10 -6.56 21.85
N GLY A 404 15.56 -5.39 22.13
CA GLY A 404 14.13 -5.13 22.07
C GLY A 404 13.58 -5.16 20.63
N SER A 405 14.26 -4.51 19.68
CA SER A 405 13.83 -4.48 18.28
C SER A 405 14.12 -5.78 17.54
N VAL A 406 15.18 -6.51 17.89
CA VAL A 406 15.50 -7.83 17.30
C VAL A 406 14.40 -8.84 17.57
N GLY A 407 13.75 -8.82 18.74
CA GLY A 407 12.60 -9.67 19.03
C GLY A 407 11.46 -9.46 18.02
N PHE A 408 11.15 -8.24 17.68
CA PHE A 408 10.12 -7.90 16.67
C PHE A 408 10.56 -8.29 15.26
N VAL A 409 11.81 -8.05 14.89
CA VAL A 409 12.37 -8.47 13.60
C VAL A 409 12.31 -10.00 13.45
N ILE A 410 12.71 -10.75 14.48
CA ILE A 410 12.63 -12.21 14.48
C ILE A 410 11.18 -12.69 14.38
N ALA A 411 10.26 -12.09 15.13
CA ALA A 411 8.83 -12.43 15.06
C ALA A 411 8.27 -12.19 13.65
N ASN A 412 8.62 -11.08 13.00
CA ASN A 412 8.25 -10.78 11.63
C ASN A 412 8.86 -11.76 10.63
N CYS A 413 10.14 -12.10 10.78
CA CYS A 413 10.81 -13.10 9.95
C CYS A 413 10.14 -14.47 10.08
N LEU A 414 9.82 -14.92 11.30
CA LEU A 414 9.12 -16.19 11.54
C LEU A 414 7.72 -16.18 10.90
N ASN A 415 6.96 -15.09 11.07
CA ASN A 415 5.65 -14.95 10.43
C ASN A 415 5.76 -15.05 8.90
N MET A 416 6.74 -14.38 8.29
CA MET A 416 6.97 -14.44 6.85
C MET A 416 7.40 -15.84 6.40
N LEU A 417 8.30 -16.51 7.13
CA LEU A 417 8.72 -17.87 6.83
C LEU A 417 7.56 -18.86 6.89
N LEU A 418 6.69 -18.77 7.89
CA LEU A 418 5.49 -19.60 7.99
C LEU A 418 4.54 -19.38 6.80
N ARG A 419 4.36 -18.13 6.39
CA ARG A 419 3.53 -17.77 5.21
C ARG A 419 4.13 -18.33 3.92
N ILE A 420 5.44 -18.20 3.73
CA ILE A 420 6.16 -18.76 2.57
C ILE A 420 6.02 -20.28 2.56
N TYR A 421 6.27 -20.95 3.69
CA TYR A 421 6.12 -22.39 3.82
C TYR A 421 4.71 -22.87 3.46
N HIS A 422 3.69 -22.20 4.01
CA HIS A 422 2.28 -22.53 3.70
C HIS A 422 1.97 -22.35 2.21
N SER A 423 2.45 -21.26 1.60
CA SER A 423 2.24 -20.98 0.17
C SER A 423 2.95 -22.01 -0.72
N VAL A 424 4.20 -22.36 -0.42
CA VAL A 424 4.97 -23.38 -1.15
C VAL A 424 4.28 -24.74 -1.03
N LYS A 425 3.83 -25.12 0.17
CA LYS A 425 3.09 -26.36 0.41
C LYS A 425 1.79 -26.39 -0.38
N PHE A 426 1.04 -25.28 -0.41
CA PHE A 426 -0.19 -25.15 -1.18
C PHE A 426 0.08 -25.33 -2.69
N ILE A 427 1.05 -24.62 -3.26
CA ILE A 427 1.43 -24.72 -4.68
C ILE A 427 1.87 -26.15 -5.01
N HIS A 428 2.70 -26.75 -4.18
CA HIS A 428 3.13 -28.15 -4.36
C HIS A 428 1.95 -29.11 -4.39
N ASN A 429 1.04 -29.00 -3.43
CA ASN A 429 -0.15 -29.87 -3.36
C ASN A 429 -1.10 -29.62 -4.54
N TYR A 430 -1.29 -28.37 -4.97
CA TYR A 430 -2.17 -28.03 -6.08
C TYR A 430 -1.69 -28.64 -7.39
N PHE A 431 -0.38 -28.59 -7.69
CA PHE A 431 0.20 -29.15 -8.92
C PHE A 431 0.68 -30.60 -8.79
N LYS A 432 0.46 -31.28 -7.67
CA LYS A 432 0.89 -32.67 -7.42
C LYS A 432 0.30 -33.66 -8.41
N SER A 433 -0.95 -33.46 -8.83
CA SER A 433 -1.64 -34.28 -9.83
C SER A 433 -1.15 -34.08 -11.28
N THR A 434 -0.30 -33.08 -11.52
CA THR A 434 0.24 -32.75 -12.85
C THR A 434 1.78 -32.80 -12.84
N PRO A 435 2.41 -34.00 -12.89
CA PRO A 435 3.85 -34.17 -12.64
C PRO A 435 4.76 -33.44 -13.64
N ASN A 436 4.25 -33.14 -14.86
CA ASN A 436 4.99 -32.40 -15.88
C ASN A 436 5.04 -30.88 -15.62
N ARG A 437 4.39 -30.36 -14.56
CA ARG A 437 4.29 -28.94 -14.24
C ARG A 437 4.90 -28.67 -12.89
N LYS A 438 6.06 -28.01 -12.87
CA LYS A 438 6.83 -27.74 -11.63
C LYS A 438 7.06 -26.24 -11.44
N PRO A 439 6.03 -25.43 -11.15
CA PRO A 439 6.20 -23.97 -11.03
C PRO A 439 7.18 -23.56 -9.92
N LEU A 440 7.41 -24.44 -8.94
CA LEU A 440 8.38 -24.20 -7.85
C LEU A 440 9.84 -24.18 -8.33
N HIS A 441 10.15 -24.61 -9.56
CA HIS A 441 11.48 -24.41 -10.17
C HIS A 441 11.84 -22.91 -10.27
N GLY A 442 10.84 -22.04 -10.37
CA GLY A 442 11.06 -20.59 -10.31
C GLY A 442 11.69 -20.08 -9.02
N LEU A 443 11.65 -20.85 -7.91
CA LEU A 443 12.32 -20.48 -6.66
C LEU A 443 13.84 -20.64 -6.69
N ILE A 444 14.37 -21.38 -7.64
CA ILE A 444 15.81 -21.68 -7.72
C ILE A 444 16.40 -20.97 -8.94
N PRO A 445 17.12 -19.85 -8.78
CA PRO A 445 17.89 -19.23 -9.85
C PRO A 445 19.05 -20.13 -10.31
N SER A 446 19.62 -19.83 -11.49
CA SER A 446 20.76 -20.57 -11.97
C SER A 446 21.98 -20.42 -11.05
N HIS A 447 22.82 -21.48 -10.96
CA HIS A 447 24.01 -21.49 -10.08
C HIS A 447 24.95 -20.30 -10.36
N LEU A 448 25.07 -19.86 -11.62
CA LEU A 448 25.91 -18.72 -11.99
C LEU A 448 25.35 -17.39 -11.41
N VAL A 449 24.02 -17.23 -11.41
CA VAL A 449 23.37 -16.06 -10.82
C VAL A 449 23.55 -16.05 -9.31
N ILE A 450 23.39 -17.21 -8.65
CA ILE A 450 23.64 -17.35 -7.19
C ILE A 450 25.11 -17.02 -6.87
N ALA A 451 26.07 -17.57 -7.62
CA ALA A 451 27.48 -17.26 -7.46
C ALA A 451 27.77 -15.76 -7.64
N GLY A 452 27.14 -15.12 -8.66
CA GLY A 452 27.25 -13.69 -8.86
C GLY A 452 26.76 -12.87 -7.67
N PHE A 453 25.64 -13.24 -7.05
CA PHE A 453 25.14 -12.59 -5.84
C PHE A 453 26.09 -12.79 -4.63
N VAL A 454 26.65 -14.01 -4.44
CA VAL A 454 27.58 -14.29 -3.35
C VAL A 454 28.86 -13.46 -3.51
N VAL A 455 29.44 -13.41 -4.71
CA VAL A 455 30.61 -12.57 -4.99
C VAL A 455 30.29 -11.09 -4.77
N SER A 456 29.15 -10.62 -5.26
CA SER A 456 28.72 -9.25 -5.05
C SER A 456 28.56 -8.90 -3.57
N TRP A 457 28.00 -9.81 -2.77
CA TRP A 457 27.88 -9.65 -1.33
C TRP A 457 29.26 -9.51 -0.65
N LEU A 458 30.22 -10.38 -0.96
CA LEU A 458 31.59 -10.30 -0.42
C LEU A 458 32.28 -8.99 -0.81
N VAL A 459 32.17 -8.58 -2.07
CA VAL A 459 32.80 -7.34 -2.58
C VAL A 459 32.17 -6.12 -1.93
N THR A 460 30.85 -6.03 -1.87
CA THR A 460 30.16 -4.86 -1.30
C THR A 460 30.35 -4.77 0.21
N THR A 461 30.34 -5.88 0.95
CA THR A 461 30.62 -5.90 2.40
C THR A 461 32.07 -5.49 2.69
N THR A 462 33.03 -5.96 1.90
CA THR A 462 34.43 -5.52 2.03
C THR A 462 34.60 -4.04 1.70
N SER A 463 33.88 -3.56 0.69
CA SER A 463 33.87 -2.14 0.32
C SER A 463 33.23 -1.26 1.41
N GLU A 464 32.15 -1.74 2.06
CA GLU A 464 31.52 -1.06 3.18
C GLU A 464 32.51 -0.89 4.35
N THR A 465 33.15 -1.98 4.78
CA THR A 465 34.07 -1.96 5.93
C THR A 465 35.34 -1.15 5.71
N ARG A 466 35.85 -1.09 4.46
CA ARG A 466 37.11 -0.41 4.15
C ARG A 466 36.95 1.01 3.62
N LEU A 467 35.87 1.31 2.91
CA LEU A 467 35.72 2.56 2.17
C LEU A 467 34.58 3.42 2.70
N CYS A 468 33.47 2.82 3.20
CA CYS A 468 32.30 3.59 3.58
C CYS A 468 32.52 4.44 4.83
N CYS A 469 31.88 5.59 4.82
CA CYS A 469 31.37 6.37 5.94
C CYS A 469 32.37 7.11 6.83
N ASN A 470 33.62 6.67 6.98
CA ASN A 470 34.62 7.32 7.84
C ASN A 470 35.57 8.29 7.09
N HIS A 471 35.56 8.28 5.75
CA HIS A 471 36.61 8.92 4.93
C HIS A 471 36.10 10.02 3.97
N GLY A 472 34.87 10.51 4.15
CA GLY A 472 34.31 11.63 3.34
C GLY A 472 33.50 11.18 2.11
N TRP A 473 32.93 12.17 1.39
CA TRP A 473 31.98 11.93 0.29
C TRP A 473 32.56 11.17 -0.91
N HIS A 474 33.85 11.35 -1.21
CA HIS A 474 34.51 10.64 -2.33
C HIS A 474 34.49 9.12 -2.15
N TYR A 475 34.75 8.64 -0.94
CA TYR A 475 34.73 7.21 -0.63
C TYR A 475 33.30 6.63 -0.63
N ARG A 476 32.31 7.42 -0.22
CA ARG A 476 30.90 7.03 -0.33
C ARG A 476 30.46 6.85 -1.78
N ILE A 477 30.84 7.77 -2.67
CA ILE A 477 30.58 7.68 -4.11
C ILE A 477 31.29 6.45 -4.71
N LEU A 478 32.54 6.19 -4.31
CA LEU A 478 33.27 5.01 -4.76
C LEU A 478 32.58 3.70 -4.31
N HIS A 479 32.10 3.64 -3.07
CA HIS A 479 31.34 2.51 -2.57
C HIS A 479 30.06 2.29 -3.40
N ILE A 480 29.30 3.34 -3.70
CA ILE A 480 28.11 3.29 -4.57
C ILE A 480 28.49 2.80 -5.98
N ALA A 481 29.59 3.26 -6.54
CA ALA A 481 30.05 2.84 -7.87
C ALA A 481 30.39 1.35 -7.91
N ILE A 482 31.08 0.83 -6.88
CA ILE A 482 31.38 -0.61 -6.73
C ILE A 482 30.09 -1.43 -6.73
N GLY A 483 29.08 -1.01 -5.96
CA GLY A 483 27.77 -1.69 -5.94
C GLY A 483 27.05 -1.63 -7.28
N GLY A 484 27.13 -0.50 -7.97
CA GLY A 484 26.58 -0.34 -9.32
C GLY A 484 27.19 -1.32 -10.31
N VAL A 485 28.52 -1.48 -10.29
CA VAL A 485 29.24 -2.46 -11.14
C VAL A 485 28.82 -3.89 -10.79
N CYS A 486 28.78 -4.24 -9.51
CA CYS A 486 28.33 -5.57 -9.07
C CYS A 486 26.88 -5.86 -9.53
N LEU A 487 25.98 -4.88 -9.41
CA LEU A 487 24.59 -5.01 -9.86
C LEU A 487 24.51 -5.23 -11.37
N LEU A 488 25.29 -4.51 -12.16
CA LEU A 488 25.34 -4.68 -13.63
C LEU A 488 25.86 -6.07 -14.02
N ILE A 489 26.87 -6.60 -13.31
CA ILE A 489 27.39 -7.94 -13.55
C ILE A 489 26.30 -9.00 -13.25
N VAL A 490 25.62 -8.88 -12.11
CA VAL A 490 24.52 -9.80 -11.76
C VAL A 490 23.38 -9.69 -12.77
N ALA A 491 23.00 -8.49 -13.18
CA ALA A 491 22.00 -8.29 -14.23
C ALA A 491 22.40 -8.93 -15.55
N GLY A 492 23.69 -8.86 -15.93
CA GLY A 492 24.24 -9.55 -17.10
C GLY A 492 24.11 -11.07 -16.98
N PHE A 493 24.41 -11.65 -15.82
CA PHE A 493 24.23 -13.10 -15.58
C PHE A 493 22.76 -13.51 -15.65
N VAL A 494 21.83 -12.72 -15.10
CA VAL A 494 20.39 -12.95 -15.21
C VAL A 494 19.97 -12.90 -16.68
N PHE A 495 20.41 -11.90 -17.45
CA PHE A 495 20.07 -11.77 -18.87
C PHE A 495 20.53 -12.96 -19.70
N ILE A 496 21.72 -13.52 -19.42
CA ILE A 496 22.29 -14.64 -20.17
C ILE A 496 21.64 -15.97 -19.77
N LYS A 497 21.40 -16.20 -18.48
CA LYS A 497 20.99 -17.52 -17.95
C LYS A 497 19.50 -17.68 -17.76
N GLU A 498 18.76 -16.59 -17.44
CA GLU A 498 17.33 -16.64 -17.15
C GLU A 498 16.48 -16.22 -18.38
N LYS A 499 16.75 -16.88 -19.52
CA LYS A 499 16.12 -16.56 -20.82
C LYS A 499 14.58 -16.56 -20.78
N MET A 500 13.98 -17.46 -19.99
CA MET A 500 12.52 -17.54 -19.84
C MET A 500 11.95 -16.25 -19.25
N LEU A 501 12.56 -15.76 -18.16
CA LEU A 501 12.18 -14.48 -17.54
C LEU A 501 12.41 -13.30 -18.47
N VAL A 502 13.58 -13.24 -19.10
CA VAL A 502 13.95 -12.15 -20.02
C VAL A 502 12.98 -12.09 -21.21
N ASN A 503 12.68 -13.22 -21.83
CA ASN A 503 11.74 -13.29 -22.95
C ASN A 503 10.32 -12.88 -22.52
N PHE A 504 9.88 -13.30 -21.34
CA PHE A 504 8.58 -12.91 -20.79
C PHE A 504 8.48 -11.39 -20.59
N VAL A 505 9.51 -10.76 -20.00
CA VAL A 505 9.57 -9.31 -19.80
C VAL A 505 9.60 -8.57 -21.14
N LEU A 506 10.43 -9.00 -22.09
CA LEU A 506 10.53 -8.39 -23.41
C LEU A 506 9.21 -8.46 -24.19
N GLN A 507 8.50 -9.59 -24.14
CA GLN A 507 7.22 -9.76 -24.81
C GLN A 507 6.10 -8.91 -24.21
N HIS A 508 6.01 -8.83 -22.89
CA HIS A 508 4.89 -8.17 -22.21
C HIS A 508 5.09 -6.69 -21.96
N TRP A 509 6.35 -6.25 -21.78
CA TRP A 509 6.65 -4.83 -21.47
C TRP A 509 7.06 -4.03 -22.70
N PHE A 510 7.82 -4.62 -23.60
CA PHE A 510 8.34 -3.92 -24.77
C PHE A 510 7.64 -4.27 -26.07
N GLY A 511 6.66 -5.19 -26.07
CA GLY A 511 5.91 -5.59 -27.28
C GLY A 511 6.78 -6.24 -28.37
N ILE A 512 8.01 -6.62 -28.02
CA ILE A 512 8.95 -7.23 -28.97
C ILE A 512 8.56 -8.70 -29.14
N ARG A 513 7.68 -9.00 -30.11
CA ARG A 513 7.47 -10.37 -30.56
C ARG A 513 8.73 -10.85 -31.28
N LYS A 514 9.46 -11.81 -30.69
CA LYS A 514 10.42 -12.58 -31.48
C LYS A 514 9.63 -13.26 -32.62
N LYS A 515 10.01 -13.00 -33.89
CA LYS A 515 9.65 -13.86 -35.00
C LYS A 515 9.97 -15.30 -34.60
N LYS A 516 8.99 -16.20 -34.69
CA LYS A 516 9.24 -17.63 -34.64
C LYS A 516 10.26 -17.91 -35.76
N GLU A 517 11.44 -18.34 -35.38
CA GLU A 517 12.28 -19.12 -36.31
C GLU A 517 11.50 -20.41 -36.59
N GLU A 518 11.05 -20.55 -37.84
CA GLU A 518 10.51 -21.76 -38.41
C GLU A 518 11.60 -22.84 -38.47
#